data_97c81e435a27e1287cf736d6ab1380f4
#
_entry.id   97c81e435a27e1287cf736d6ab1380f4
#
_cell.length_a   1.000
_cell.length_b   1.000
_cell.length_c   1.000
_cell.angle_alpha   90.00
_cell.angle_beta   90.00
_cell.angle_gamma   90.00
#
_symmetry.space_group_name_H-M   'P 1'
#
loop_
_entity.id
_entity.type
_entity.pdbx_description
1 polymer ?
#
loop_
_entity_poly.entity_id
_entity_poly.type
_entity_poly.pdbx_seq_one_letter_code
_entity_poly.pdbx_strand_id
1 'polypeptide(L)'
;LRNGIIVGIAIPFSFLATFGVLHFILGWEFNFLVMFGMLLGLGMLIDGGIVIVEYADKLIDAGQSRQDAYQNAAKRMFTPVVASVLTTCAAFTPLMIWPGVSGKFMRFLPITVFAVLIASLAYALIFAPVIGSLFGRKKKNSDLKNENEKGLIKRGYSKAISFATKNPLETIAYTVLVVFLIIPLGVVGNYGKSFVYFPNIDPWIINVNIQARGNISPLEGRDVVMDLEEKLIGVRGVED
;
A
#
# COMPACT_ATOMS: atom_id res chain seq x y z
N LEU A 1 18.11 12.32 10.22
CA LEU A 1 18.37 12.46 8.78
C LEU A 1 19.03 11.22 8.16
N ARG A 2 20.11 10.65 8.72
CA ARG A 2 20.83 9.50 8.14
C ARG A 2 19.93 8.25 8.01
N ASN A 3 19.20 7.91 9.05
CA ASN A 3 18.27 6.77 9.06
C ASN A 3 17.13 6.98 8.06
N GLY A 4 16.63 8.20 7.95
CA GLY A 4 15.62 8.53 6.95
C GLY A 4 16.11 8.35 5.51
N ILE A 5 17.39 8.61 5.24
CA ILE A 5 17.98 8.38 3.92
C ILE A 5 18.08 6.87 3.64
N ILE A 6 18.57 6.08 4.61
CA ILE A 6 18.69 4.61 4.44
C ILE A 6 17.32 4.00 4.13
N VAL A 7 16.29 4.41 4.88
CA VAL A 7 14.92 3.93 4.66
C VAL A 7 14.31 4.51 3.37
N GLY A 8 14.60 5.78 3.06
CA GLY A 8 14.07 6.44 1.86
C GLY A 8 14.57 5.84 0.54
N ILE A 9 15.79 5.30 0.50
CA ILE A 9 16.32 4.59 -0.67
C ILE A 9 15.54 3.28 -0.94
N ALA A 10 14.85 2.73 0.04
CA ALA A 10 13.97 1.57 -0.16
C ALA A 10 12.91 1.81 -1.22
N ILE A 11 12.37 3.03 -1.31
CA ILE A 11 11.29 3.38 -2.24
C ILE A 11 11.72 3.20 -3.71
N PRO A 12 12.73 3.94 -4.21
CA PRO A 12 13.14 3.80 -5.60
C PRO A 12 13.68 2.41 -5.89
N PHE A 13 14.41 1.79 -4.96
CA PHE A 13 14.88 0.42 -5.13
C PHE A 13 13.73 -0.57 -5.34
N SER A 14 12.75 -0.56 -4.45
CA SER A 14 11.63 -1.52 -4.52
C SER A 14 10.77 -1.28 -5.76
N PHE A 15 10.59 -0.04 -6.19
CA PHE A 15 9.85 0.28 -7.40
C PHE A 15 10.57 -0.22 -8.65
N LEU A 16 11.86 0.05 -8.77
CA LEU A 16 12.66 -0.44 -9.90
C LEU A 16 12.71 -1.96 -9.93
N ALA A 17 12.92 -2.60 -8.79
CA ALA A 17 12.91 -4.06 -8.68
C ALA A 17 11.54 -4.65 -9.05
N THR A 18 10.45 -4.05 -8.58
CA THR A 18 9.09 -4.47 -8.92
C THR A 18 8.83 -4.32 -10.41
N PHE A 19 9.18 -3.17 -10.98
CA PHE A 19 9.03 -2.94 -12.42
C PHE A 19 9.81 -3.96 -13.23
N GLY A 20 11.06 -4.25 -12.81
CA GLY A 20 11.88 -5.29 -13.42
C GLY A 20 11.21 -6.67 -13.37
N VAL A 21 10.68 -7.07 -12.22
CA VAL A 21 9.96 -8.36 -12.06
C VAL A 21 8.71 -8.41 -12.93
N LEU A 22 7.89 -7.39 -12.92
CA LEU A 22 6.65 -7.35 -13.70
C LEU A 22 6.91 -7.38 -15.20
N HIS A 23 7.89 -6.62 -15.67
CA HIS A 23 8.21 -6.53 -17.10
C HIS A 23 8.97 -7.75 -17.60
N PHE A 24 10.08 -8.14 -16.95
CA PHE A 24 10.96 -9.20 -17.48
C PHE A 24 10.50 -10.61 -17.14
N ILE A 25 9.80 -10.81 -16.00
CA ILE A 25 9.37 -12.16 -15.58
C ILE A 25 7.93 -12.42 -16.00
N LEU A 26 7.03 -11.45 -15.80
CA LEU A 26 5.60 -11.62 -16.09
C LEU A 26 5.21 -11.09 -17.47
N GLY A 27 6.08 -10.36 -18.17
CA GLY A 27 5.80 -9.78 -19.48
C GLY A 27 4.69 -8.72 -19.44
N TRP A 28 4.46 -8.09 -18.28
CA TRP A 28 3.38 -7.14 -18.12
C TRP A 28 3.81 -5.75 -18.58
N GLU A 29 2.91 -5.09 -19.28
CA GLU A 29 3.04 -3.68 -19.60
C GLU A 29 2.59 -2.83 -18.40
N PHE A 30 3.17 -1.63 -18.30
CA PHE A 30 2.81 -0.67 -17.28
C PHE A 30 1.39 -0.15 -17.54
N ASN A 31 0.46 -0.47 -16.66
CA ASN A 31 -0.93 -0.08 -16.75
C ASN A 31 -1.38 0.61 -15.45
N PHE A 32 -2.57 1.20 -15.47
CA PHE A 32 -3.15 1.92 -14.34
C PHE A 32 -3.23 1.08 -13.06
N LEU A 33 -3.57 -0.21 -13.17
CA LEU A 33 -3.69 -1.10 -12.01
C LEU A 33 -2.35 -1.45 -11.39
N VAL A 34 -1.32 -1.63 -12.22
CA VAL A 34 0.06 -1.82 -11.75
C VAL A 34 0.53 -0.57 -11.03
N MET A 35 0.29 0.61 -11.59
CA MET A 35 0.62 1.90 -10.95
C MET A 35 -0.11 2.04 -9.61
N PHE A 36 -1.39 1.71 -9.55
CA PHE A 36 -2.18 1.76 -8.32
C PHE A 36 -1.70 0.76 -7.27
N GLY A 37 -1.34 -0.47 -7.69
CA GLY A 37 -0.73 -1.47 -6.81
C GLY A 37 0.63 -1.03 -6.25
N MET A 38 1.46 -0.38 -7.06
CA MET A 38 2.74 0.20 -6.61
C MET A 38 2.50 1.34 -5.60
N LEU A 39 1.50 2.18 -5.83
CA LEU A 39 1.14 3.27 -4.91
C LEU A 39 0.63 2.73 -3.56
N LEU A 40 -0.22 1.68 -3.58
CA LEU A 40 -0.64 1.00 -2.35
C LEU A 40 0.54 0.37 -1.62
N GLY A 41 1.43 -0.28 -2.36
CA GLY A 41 2.64 -0.90 -1.82
C GLY A 41 3.56 0.12 -1.15
N LEU A 42 3.59 1.37 -1.61
CA LEU A 42 4.42 2.44 -1.07
C LEU A 42 4.21 2.63 0.43
N GLY A 43 2.96 2.67 0.88
CA GLY A 43 2.64 2.86 2.31
C GLY A 43 3.10 1.71 3.21
N MET A 44 3.22 0.50 2.66
CA MET A 44 3.59 -0.71 3.41
C MET A 44 5.08 -1.09 3.25
N LEU A 45 5.76 -0.48 2.26
CA LEU A 45 7.12 -0.80 1.87
C LEU A 45 8.16 -0.40 2.93
N ILE A 46 7.91 0.70 3.62
CA ILE A 46 8.89 1.35 4.49
C ILE A 46 9.01 0.64 5.85
N ASP A 47 7.96 -0.02 6.31
CA ASP A 47 7.84 -0.55 7.67
C ASP A 47 8.97 -1.52 8.04
N GLY A 48 9.31 -2.47 7.16
CA GLY A 48 10.37 -3.43 7.43
C GLY A 48 11.75 -2.78 7.61
N GLY A 49 12.06 -1.79 6.79
CA GLY A 49 13.31 -1.05 6.86
C GLY A 49 13.43 -0.20 8.12
N ILE A 50 12.35 0.46 8.53
CA ILE A 50 12.30 1.28 9.76
C ILE A 50 12.62 0.41 10.99
N VAL A 51 11.95 -0.73 11.12
CA VAL A 51 12.11 -1.62 12.30
C VAL A 51 13.57 -2.09 12.44
N ILE A 52 14.22 -2.47 11.33
CA ILE A 52 15.62 -2.93 11.37
C ILE A 52 16.56 -1.79 11.75
N VAL A 53 16.39 -0.61 11.15
CA VAL A 53 17.25 0.56 11.41
C VAL A 53 17.08 1.05 12.85
N GLU A 54 15.85 1.12 13.37
CA GLU A 54 15.60 1.52 14.76
C GLU A 54 16.18 0.52 15.77
N TYR A 55 16.07 -0.78 15.46
CA TYR A 55 16.63 -1.80 16.33
C TYR A 55 18.16 -1.76 16.31
N ALA A 56 18.77 -1.53 15.14
CA ALA A 56 20.22 -1.32 15.03
C ALA A 56 20.68 -0.11 15.85
N ASP A 57 19.95 1.00 15.80
CA ASP A 57 20.26 2.18 16.60
C ASP A 57 20.23 1.88 18.11
N LYS A 58 19.25 1.11 18.58
CA LYS A 58 19.20 0.67 20.00
C LYS A 58 20.42 -0.16 20.37
N LEU A 59 20.89 -1.03 19.49
CA LEU A 59 22.09 -1.84 19.73
C LEU A 59 23.37 -0.98 19.72
N ILE A 60 23.45 0.05 18.87
CA ILE A 60 24.56 1.02 18.86
C ILE A 60 24.57 1.84 20.15
N ASP A 61 23.42 2.29 20.62
CA ASP A 61 23.28 3.03 21.88
C ASP A 61 23.65 2.12 23.08
N ALA A 62 23.38 0.81 22.99
CA ALA A 62 23.84 -0.19 23.97
C ALA A 62 25.34 -0.52 23.89
N GLY A 63 26.08 0.06 22.96
CA GLY A 63 27.54 -0.03 22.86
C GLY A 63 28.08 -0.97 21.81
N GLN A 64 27.25 -1.59 20.96
CA GLN A 64 27.72 -2.41 19.87
C GLN A 64 28.37 -1.59 18.75
N SER A 65 29.29 -2.21 18.02
CA SER A 65 29.83 -1.62 16.78
C SER A 65 28.70 -1.48 15.75
N ARG A 66 28.83 -0.53 14.80
CA ARG A 66 27.81 -0.36 13.75
C ARG A 66 27.57 -1.64 12.96
N GLN A 67 28.65 -2.32 12.55
CA GLN A 67 28.56 -3.56 11.78
C GLN A 67 27.81 -4.63 12.54
N ASP A 68 28.20 -4.90 13.79
CA ASP A 68 27.55 -5.91 14.61
C ASP A 68 26.10 -5.55 14.91
N ALA A 69 25.81 -4.27 15.18
CA ALA A 69 24.48 -3.79 15.47
C ALA A 69 23.52 -4.01 14.30
N TYR A 70 23.89 -3.62 13.07
CA TYR A 70 23.07 -3.84 11.90
C TYR A 70 22.95 -5.32 11.53
N GLN A 71 24.01 -6.11 11.67
CA GLN A 71 23.96 -7.55 11.44
C GLN A 71 23.03 -8.25 12.45
N ASN A 72 23.15 -7.93 13.74
CA ASN A 72 22.32 -8.50 14.80
C ASN A 72 20.87 -8.03 14.67
N ALA A 73 20.65 -6.77 14.27
CA ALA A 73 19.32 -6.24 14.00
C ALA A 73 18.62 -7.01 12.87
N ALA A 74 19.30 -7.18 11.74
CA ALA A 74 18.75 -7.94 10.63
C ALA A 74 18.39 -9.37 11.02
N LYS A 75 19.29 -10.07 11.71
CA LYS A 75 19.04 -11.45 12.18
C LYS A 75 17.85 -11.53 13.13
N ARG A 76 17.75 -10.61 14.09
CA ARG A 76 16.69 -10.64 15.10
C ARG A 76 15.34 -10.20 14.56
N MET A 77 15.33 -9.25 13.62
CA MET A 77 14.11 -8.74 13.01
C MET A 77 13.68 -9.52 11.77
N PHE A 78 14.43 -10.51 11.34
CA PHE A 78 14.09 -11.37 10.20
C PHE A 78 12.66 -11.95 10.32
N THR A 79 12.41 -12.70 11.39
CA THR A 79 11.14 -13.38 11.59
C THR A 79 9.95 -12.43 11.71
N PRO A 80 9.99 -11.36 12.54
CA PRO A 80 8.89 -10.40 12.61
C PRO A 80 8.59 -9.71 11.27
N VAL A 81 9.62 -9.30 10.54
CA VAL A 81 9.45 -8.56 9.27
C VAL A 81 8.92 -9.50 8.18
N VAL A 82 9.44 -10.72 8.07
CA VAL A 82 8.91 -11.73 7.13
C VAL A 82 7.45 -12.07 7.46
N ALA A 83 7.14 -12.30 8.74
CA ALA A 83 5.77 -12.61 9.16
C ALA A 83 4.80 -11.46 8.83
N SER A 84 5.20 -10.20 9.04
CA SER A 84 4.40 -9.04 8.68
C SER A 84 4.10 -9.00 7.18
N VAL A 85 5.11 -9.15 6.33
CA VAL A 85 4.95 -9.17 4.87
C VAL A 85 4.04 -10.32 4.44
N LEU A 86 4.23 -11.53 4.97
CA LEU A 86 3.39 -12.68 4.63
C LEU A 86 1.93 -12.46 5.06
N THR A 87 1.69 -11.86 6.23
CA THR A 87 0.34 -11.55 6.70
C THR A 87 -0.33 -10.53 5.77
N THR A 88 0.39 -9.52 5.33
CA THR A 88 -0.12 -8.53 4.37
C THR A 88 -0.43 -9.19 3.02
N CYS A 89 0.46 -10.03 2.50
CA CYS A 89 0.20 -10.80 1.29
C CYS A 89 -1.05 -11.68 1.43
N ALA A 90 -1.21 -12.37 2.57
CA ALA A 90 -2.38 -13.20 2.83
C ALA A 90 -3.69 -12.40 2.80
N ALA A 91 -3.69 -11.16 3.31
CA ALA A 91 -4.86 -10.29 3.28
C ALA A 91 -5.30 -9.90 1.86
N PHE A 92 -4.38 -9.82 0.90
CA PHE A 92 -4.68 -9.53 -0.50
C PHE A 92 -4.99 -10.79 -1.35
N THR A 93 -4.71 -11.99 -0.84
CA THR A 93 -4.93 -13.25 -1.57
C THR A 93 -6.37 -13.45 -2.05
N PRO A 94 -7.43 -13.08 -1.31
CA PRO A 94 -8.81 -13.23 -1.79
C PRO A 94 -9.10 -12.52 -3.12
N LEU A 95 -8.45 -11.38 -3.39
CA LEU A 95 -8.60 -10.65 -4.64
C LEU A 95 -8.02 -11.41 -5.86
N MET A 96 -7.07 -12.31 -5.64
CA MET A 96 -6.50 -13.13 -6.72
C MET A 96 -7.44 -14.24 -7.19
N ILE A 97 -8.32 -14.70 -6.29
CA ILE A 97 -9.22 -15.85 -6.51
C ILE A 97 -10.60 -15.38 -7.00
N TRP A 98 -10.82 -14.08 -7.11
CA TRP A 98 -12.11 -13.52 -7.49
C TRP A 98 -12.52 -14.00 -8.91
N PRO A 99 -13.75 -14.56 -9.07
CA PRO A 99 -14.18 -15.11 -10.36
C PRO A 99 -14.63 -14.02 -11.35
N GLY A 100 -14.67 -14.38 -12.62
CA GLY A 100 -15.23 -13.56 -13.69
C GLY A 100 -14.28 -12.55 -14.29
N VAL A 101 -14.82 -11.67 -15.13
CA VAL A 101 -14.03 -10.63 -15.85
C VAL A 101 -13.43 -9.63 -14.88
N SER A 102 -14.20 -9.22 -13.87
CA SER A 102 -13.71 -8.31 -12.81
C SER A 102 -12.55 -8.91 -12.04
N GLY A 103 -12.55 -10.22 -11.78
CA GLY A 103 -11.45 -10.89 -11.11
C GLY A 103 -10.17 -10.91 -11.94
N LYS A 104 -10.29 -11.12 -13.27
CA LYS A 104 -9.13 -11.03 -14.17
C LYS A 104 -8.48 -9.65 -14.13
N PHE A 105 -9.27 -8.62 -14.02
CA PHE A 105 -8.81 -7.25 -13.90
C PHE A 105 -8.22 -6.97 -12.50
N MET A 106 -8.91 -7.38 -11.44
CA MET A 106 -8.52 -7.09 -10.07
C MET A 106 -7.24 -7.81 -9.61
N ARG A 107 -6.88 -8.95 -10.20
CA ARG A 107 -5.68 -9.71 -9.81
C ARG A 107 -4.34 -8.99 -10.09
N PHE A 108 -4.33 -7.99 -10.98
CA PHE A 108 -3.12 -7.18 -11.23
C PHE A 108 -2.65 -6.45 -9.97
N LEU A 109 -3.60 -5.98 -9.17
CA LEU A 109 -3.32 -5.21 -7.95
C LEU A 109 -2.59 -6.05 -6.88
N PRO A 110 -3.11 -7.20 -6.41
CA PRO A 110 -2.40 -8.00 -5.40
C PRO A 110 -1.06 -8.54 -5.89
N ILE A 111 -0.95 -8.93 -7.16
CA ILE A 111 0.33 -9.42 -7.70
C ILE A 111 1.38 -8.31 -7.68
N THR A 112 1.00 -7.09 -8.05
CA THR A 112 1.91 -5.94 -7.98
C THR A 112 2.29 -5.62 -6.54
N VAL A 113 1.33 -5.62 -5.61
CA VAL A 113 1.59 -5.41 -4.18
C VAL A 113 2.55 -6.48 -3.64
N PHE A 114 2.37 -7.76 -4.01
CA PHE A 114 3.29 -8.83 -3.60
C PHE A 114 4.71 -8.60 -4.12
N ALA A 115 4.84 -8.19 -5.38
CA ALA A 115 6.14 -7.89 -5.96
C ALA A 115 6.83 -6.73 -5.22
N VAL A 116 6.10 -5.66 -4.91
CA VAL A 116 6.61 -4.51 -4.13
C VAL A 116 7.05 -4.95 -2.74
N LEU A 117 6.22 -5.73 -2.04
CA LEU A 117 6.50 -6.18 -0.68
C LEU A 117 7.70 -7.13 -0.62
N ILE A 118 7.83 -8.05 -1.59
CA ILE A 118 8.99 -8.96 -1.68
C ILE A 118 10.27 -8.16 -1.99
N ALA A 119 10.21 -7.19 -2.91
CA ALA A 119 11.33 -6.32 -3.21
C ALA A 119 11.75 -5.48 -1.99
N SER A 120 10.78 -4.95 -1.26
CA SER A 120 11.00 -4.22 -0.01
C SER A 120 11.61 -5.10 1.08
N LEU A 121 11.12 -6.32 1.22
CA LEU A 121 11.67 -7.30 2.16
C LEU A 121 13.15 -7.59 1.85
N ALA A 122 13.46 -7.80 0.58
CA ALA A 122 14.84 -8.00 0.13
C ALA A 122 15.72 -6.77 0.45
N TYR A 123 15.19 -5.57 0.19
CA TYR A 123 15.88 -4.34 0.57
C TYR A 123 16.13 -4.27 2.08
N ALA A 124 15.11 -4.46 2.89
CA ALA A 124 15.16 -4.34 4.33
C ALA A 124 16.15 -5.33 4.98
N LEU A 125 16.20 -6.58 4.48
CA LEU A 125 17.01 -7.64 5.06
C LEU A 125 18.45 -7.65 4.54
N ILE A 126 18.68 -7.23 3.30
CA ILE A 126 19.99 -7.30 2.64
C ILE A 126 20.63 -5.92 2.52
N PHE A 127 19.96 -4.99 1.86
CA PHE A 127 20.54 -3.69 1.52
C PHE A 127 20.57 -2.72 2.71
N ALA A 128 19.50 -2.63 3.49
CA ALA A 128 19.43 -1.71 4.63
C ALA A 128 20.50 -2.00 5.68
N PRO A 129 20.81 -3.24 6.09
CA PRO A 129 21.91 -3.53 7.00
C PRO A 129 23.28 -3.19 6.42
N VAL A 130 23.51 -3.45 5.13
CA VAL A 130 24.78 -3.14 4.47
C VAL A 130 24.99 -1.62 4.41
N ILE A 131 24.01 -0.88 3.90
CA ILE A 131 24.09 0.59 3.81
C ILE A 131 24.16 1.20 5.22
N GLY A 132 23.40 0.68 6.16
CA GLY A 132 23.40 1.11 7.55
C GLY A 132 24.73 0.89 8.25
N SER A 133 25.42 -0.22 7.99
CA SER A 133 26.75 -0.49 8.53
C SER A 133 27.81 0.50 8.01
N LEU A 134 27.64 1.00 6.79
CA LEU A 134 28.55 1.97 6.17
C LEU A 134 28.21 3.43 6.57
N PHE A 135 26.95 3.81 6.48
CA PHE A 135 26.49 5.19 6.60
C PHE A 135 25.67 5.48 7.87
N GLY A 136 25.32 4.45 8.64
CA GLY A 136 24.52 4.58 9.84
C GLY A 136 25.13 5.48 10.91
N ARG A 137 24.36 5.72 11.97
CA ARG A 137 24.76 6.55 13.11
C ARG A 137 26.02 5.99 13.77
N LYS A 138 26.97 6.85 14.10
CA LYS A 138 28.09 6.48 14.98
C LYS A 138 27.64 6.63 16.44
N LYS A 139 28.21 5.78 17.30
CA LYS A 139 28.05 5.93 18.76
C LYS A 139 28.37 7.39 19.13
N LYS A 140 27.42 8.08 19.67
CA LYS A 140 27.65 9.38 20.25
C LYS A 140 28.09 9.10 21.68
N ASN A 141 29.32 9.47 22.03
CA ASN A 141 29.71 9.64 23.42
C ASN A 141 28.87 10.82 23.96
N SER A 142 27.66 10.56 24.30
CA SER A 142 26.82 11.54 24.95
C SER A 142 26.47 11.00 26.31
N ASP A 143 27.02 11.69 27.27
CA ASP A 143 26.49 11.79 28.60
C ASP A 143 25.00 11.52 28.64
N LEU A 144 24.60 10.78 29.65
CA LEU A 144 23.24 10.54 30.08
C LEU A 144 22.42 11.85 30.02
N LYS A 145 22.01 12.25 28.84
CA LYS A 145 21.11 13.38 28.66
C LYS A 145 19.71 12.88 28.98
N ASN A 146 19.34 13.17 30.21
CA ASN A 146 17.99 13.25 30.75
C ASN A 146 16.87 12.87 29.76
N GLU A 147 16.32 11.68 29.96
CA GLU A 147 15.03 11.25 29.38
C GLU A 147 13.83 12.14 29.83
N ASN A 148 14.11 13.27 30.48
CA ASN A 148 13.09 14.13 31.08
C ASN A 148 12.39 15.09 30.10
N GLU A 149 12.80 15.19 28.86
CA GLU A 149 11.98 15.86 27.82
C GLU A 149 10.96 14.90 27.20
N LYS A 150 10.12 14.33 28.04
CA LYS A 150 8.92 13.65 27.56
C LYS A 150 7.93 14.71 27.12
N GLY A 151 7.84 15.00 25.82
CA GLY A 151 6.78 15.83 25.25
C GLY A 151 5.40 15.39 25.74
N LEU A 152 4.43 16.30 25.79
CA LEU A 152 3.06 16.06 26.28
C LEU A 152 2.43 14.78 25.70
N ILE A 153 2.68 14.51 24.42
CA ILE A 153 2.20 13.30 23.72
C ILE A 153 2.82 12.03 24.33
N LYS A 154 4.13 12.03 24.58
CA LYS A 154 4.83 10.87 25.15
C LYS A 154 4.39 10.59 26.59
N ARG A 155 4.08 11.63 27.37
CA ARG A 155 3.50 11.48 28.70
C ARG A 155 2.08 10.93 28.67
N GLY A 156 1.24 11.41 27.75
CA GLY A 156 -0.11 10.89 27.54
C GLY A 156 -0.10 9.41 27.15
N TYR A 157 0.74 9.06 26.18
CA TYR A 157 0.92 7.68 25.73
C TYR A 157 1.45 6.76 26.84
N SER A 158 2.46 7.20 27.60
CA SER A 158 3.00 6.44 28.74
C SER A 158 1.95 6.20 29.83
N LYS A 159 1.08 7.18 30.11
CA LYS A 159 -0.05 7.00 31.04
C LYS A 159 -1.08 6.02 30.52
N ALA A 160 -1.44 6.12 29.24
CA ALA A 160 -2.40 5.21 28.61
C ALA A 160 -1.89 3.77 28.63
N ILE A 161 -0.63 3.53 28.26
CA ILE A 161 -0.03 2.19 28.33
C ILE A 161 0.05 1.68 29.76
N SER A 162 0.45 2.53 30.73
CA SER A 162 0.53 2.09 32.11
C SER A 162 -0.84 1.71 32.69
N PHE A 163 -1.89 2.41 32.28
CA PHE A 163 -3.27 2.04 32.63
C PHE A 163 -3.69 0.72 31.98
N ALA A 164 -3.43 0.58 30.67
CA ALA A 164 -3.75 -0.62 29.91
C ALA A 164 -3.05 -1.89 30.45
N THR A 165 -1.79 -1.76 30.86
CA THR A 165 -1.03 -2.88 31.41
C THR A 165 -1.36 -3.21 32.86
N LYS A 166 -1.86 -2.25 33.62
CA LYS A 166 -2.32 -2.51 34.99
C LYS A 166 -3.66 -3.24 35.03
N ASN A 167 -4.56 -2.93 34.11
CA ASN A 167 -5.91 -3.49 34.03
C ASN A 167 -6.14 -4.15 32.65
N PRO A 168 -5.48 -5.28 32.33
CA PRO A 168 -5.53 -5.85 30.99
C PRO A 168 -6.93 -6.33 30.61
N LEU A 169 -7.67 -6.92 31.53
CA LEU A 169 -9.05 -7.38 31.29
C LEU A 169 -10.01 -6.25 30.95
N GLU A 170 -9.95 -5.15 31.72
CA GLU A 170 -10.78 -3.97 31.46
C GLU A 170 -10.42 -3.34 30.10
N THR A 171 -9.14 -3.24 29.78
CA THR A 171 -8.66 -2.67 28.51
C THR A 171 -9.15 -3.51 27.33
N ILE A 172 -9.07 -4.82 27.41
CA ILE A 172 -9.60 -5.74 26.38
C ILE A 172 -11.11 -5.55 26.27
N ALA A 173 -11.83 -5.52 27.39
CA ALA A 173 -13.27 -5.34 27.40
C ALA A 173 -13.69 -4.01 26.75
N TYR A 174 -13.02 -2.89 27.06
CA TYR A 174 -13.27 -1.59 26.42
C TYR A 174 -12.94 -1.61 24.93
N THR A 175 -11.83 -2.24 24.51
CA THR A 175 -11.48 -2.36 23.10
C THR A 175 -12.51 -3.16 22.33
N VAL A 176 -12.93 -4.31 22.86
CA VAL A 176 -13.99 -5.14 22.28
C VAL A 176 -15.31 -4.38 22.21
N LEU A 177 -15.68 -3.66 23.29
CA LEU A 177 -16.89 -2.85 23.33
C LEU A 177 -16.89 -1.76 22.26
N VAL A 178 -15.76 -1.05 22.10
CA VAL A 178 -15.63 0.01 21.08
C VAL A 178 -15.75 -0.58 19.67
N VAL A 179 -15.08 -1.70 19.39
CA VAL A 179 -15.17 -2.39 18.10
C VAL A 179 -16.62 -2.85 17.85
N PHE A 180 -17.28 -3.42 18.85
CA PHE A 180 -18.69 -3.85 18.77
C PHE A 180 -19.67 -2.70 18.60
N LEU A 181 -19.34 -1.48 19.06
CA LEU A 181 -20.16 -0.28 18.85
C LEU A 181 -19.95 0.33 17.47
N ILE A 182 -18.70 0.35 16.97
CA ILE A 182 -18.38 0.96 15.68
C ILE A 182 -18.97 0.14 14.51
N ILE A 183 -18.94 -1.19 14.60
CA ILE A 183 -19.47 -2.07 13.54
C ILE A 183 -20.97 -1.85 13.31
N PRO A 184 -21.85 -1.90 14.34
CA PRO A 184 -23.28 -1.64 14.15
C PRO A 184 -23.58 -0.20 13.71
N LEU A 185 -22.83 0.80 14.21
CA LEU A 185 -23.03 2.19 13.77
C LEU A 185 -22.74 2.36 12.28
N GLY A 186 -21.69 1.72 11.78
CA GLY A 186 -21.36 1.68 10.35
C GLY A 186 -22.41 0.95 9.51
N VAL A 187 -22.93 -0.15 10.04
CA VAL A 187 -23.99 -0.93 9.37
C VAL A 187 -25.32 -0.17 9.40
N VAL A 188 -25.72 0.38 10.54
CA VAL A 188 -26.99 1.14 10.67
C VAL A 188 -26.95 2.43 9.86
N GLY A 189 -25.81 3.13 9.79
CA GLY A 189 -25.66 4.32 8.96
C GLY A 189 -25.79 4.04 7.45
N ASN A 190 -25.62 2.77 7.04
CA ASN A 190 -25.78 2.33 5.65
C ASN A 190 -27.07 1.55 5.37
N TYR A 191 -28.01 1.48 6.32
CA TYR A 191 -29.28 0.82 6.12
C TYR A 191 -30.02 1.44 4.92
N GLY A 192 -30.19 0.65 3.87
CA GLY A 192 -30.87 1.04 2.62
C GLY A 192 -29.94 1.46 1.48
N LYS A 193 -28.64 1.52 1.66
CA LYS A 193 -27.69 1.73 0.56
C LYS A 193 -27.08 0.40 0.13
N SER A 194 -27.33 0.01 -1.11
CA SER A 194 -26.68 -1.13 -1.72
C SER A 194 -25.15 -0.93 -1.74
N PHE A 195 -24.42 -2.00 -1.54
CA PHE A 195 -22.96 -1.98 -1.66
C PHE A 195 -22.61 -1.83 -3.15
N VAL A 196 -22.30 -0.62 -3.55
CA VAL A 196 -21.95 -0.31 -4.95
C VAL A 196 -20.42 -0.44 -5.07
N TYR A 197 -19.96 -1.54 -5.64
CA TYR A 197 -18.52 -1.80 -5.89
C TYR A 197 -17.90 -0.81 -6.87
N PHE A 198 -18.67 -0.39 -7.86
CA PHE A 198 -18.28 0.65 -8.80
C PHE A 198 -19.30 1.76 -8.67
N PRO A 199 -18.91 2.99 -8.30
CA PRO A 199 -19.82 4.11 -8.32
C PRO A 199 -20.36 4.27 -9.75
N ASN A 200 -21.66 4.52 -9.87
CA ASN A 200 -22.23 4.93 -11.15
C ASN A 200 -21.58 6.29 -11.50
N ILE A 201 -20.62 6.21 -12.38
CA ILE A 201 -20.03 7.40 -13.00
C ILE A 201 -20.84 7.61 -14.27
N ASP A 202 -21.53 8.73 -14.36
CA ASP A 202 -22.20 9.10 -15.61
C ASP A 202 -21.14 9.10 -16.71
N PRO A 203 -21.36 8.31 -17.79
CA PRO A 203 -20.41 8.24 -18.87
C PRO A 203 -20.28 9.61 -19.52
N TRP A 204 -19.10 10.18 -19.43
CA TRP A 204 -18.77 11.47 -20.05
C TRP A 204 -18.48 11.36 -21.55
N ILE A 205 -18.38 10.12 -22.06
CA ILE A 205 -18.22 9.82 -23.48
C ILE A 205 -19.12 8.65 -23.83
N ILE A 206 -19.95 8.80 -24.82
CA ILE A 206 -20.78 7.76 -25.44
C ILE A 206 -20.22 7.47 -26.82
N ASN A 207 -19.74 6.26 -27.05
CA ASN A 207 -19.30 5.82 -28.37
C ASN A 207 -20.46 5.11 -29.09
N VAL A 208 -20.94 5.68 -30.15
CA VAL A 208 -21.98 5.09 -31.01
C VAL A 208 -21.29 4.43 -32.19
N ASN A 209 -21.31 3.10 -32.24
CA ASN A 209 -20.77 2.33 -33.36
C ASN A 209 -21.89 1.95 -34.35
N ILE A 210 -21.82 2.48 -35.55
CA ILE A 210 -22.78 2.20 -36.61
C ILE A 210 -22.22 1.13 -37.51
N GLN A 211 -22.93 -0.01 -37.62
CA GLN A 211 -22.62 -1.06 -38.57
C GLN A 211 -23.71 -1.16 -39.63
N ALA A 212 -23.41 -0.72 -40.82
CA ALA A 212 -24.31 -0.90 -41.94
C ALA A 212 -24.36 -2.36 -42.41
N ARG A 213 -25.53 -2.89 -42.68
CA ARG A 213 -25.71 -4.21 -43.31
C ARG A 213 -25.66 -4.04 -44.85
N GLY A 214 -24.66 -4.67 -45.47
CA GLY A 214 -24.48 -4.70 -46.89
C GLY A 214 -23.36 -3.77 -47.39
N ASN A 215 -23.18 -3.73 -48.69
CA ASN A 215 -22.15 -2.93 -49.35
C ASN A 215 -22.75 -1.56 -49.67
N ILE A 216 -22.63 -0.60 -48.77
CA ILE A 216 -23.08 0.77 -48.98
C ILE A 216 -21.95 1.61 -49.54
N SER A 217 -22.31 2.56 -50.42
CA SER A 217 -21.35 3.51 -50.94
C SER A 217 -20.90 4.51 -49.85
N PRO A 218 -19.70 5.11 -49.97
CA PRO A 218 -19.24 6.11 -49.01
C PRO A 218 -20.18 7.30 -48.83
N LEU A 219 -20.93 7.67 -49.83
CA LEU A 219 -21.92 8.75 -49.79
C LEU A 219 -23.17 8.37 -49.01
N GLU A 220 -23.69 7.16 -49.22
CA GLU A 220 -24.81 6.62 -48.43
C GLU A 220 -24.42 6.43 -46.96
N GLY A 221 -23.18 5.97 -46.70
CA GLY A 221 -22.64 5.87 -45.33
C GLY A 221 -22.60 7.22 -44.61
N ARG A 222 -22.18 8.27 -45.32
CA ARG A 222 -22.17 9.63 -44.77
C ARG A 222 -23.60 10.13 -44.42
N ASP A 223 -24.54 9.89 -45.28
CA ASP A 223 -25.93 10.37 -45.10
C ASP A 223 -26.59 9.65 -43.90
N VAL A 224 -26.30 8.37 -43.67
CA VAL A 224 -26.74 7.62 -42.46
C VAL A 224 -26.10 8.18 -41.19
N VAL A 225 -24.83 8.53 -41.25
CA VAL A 225 -24.13 9.13 -40.07
C VAL A 225 -24.72 10.48 -39.74
N MET A 226 -24.96 11.37 -40.74
CA MET A 226 -25.51 12.68 -40.52
C MET A 226 -26.94 12.64 -39.96
N ASP A 227 -27.83 11.73 -40.46
CA ASP A 227 -29.18 11.55 -39.92
C ASP A 227 -29.18 11.06 -38.46
N LEU A 228 -28.20 10.24 -38.08
CA LEU A 228 -28.02 9.76 -36.70
C LEU A 228 -27.42 10.84 -35.79
N GLU A 229 -26.48 11.63 -36.28
CA GLU A 229 -25.90 12.77 -35.57
C GLU A 229 -26.95 13.79 -35.19
N GLU A 230 -27.80 14.18 -36.15
CA GLU A 230 -28.91 15.10 -35.91
C GLU A 230 -29.91 14.60 -34.85
N LYS A 231 -30.16 13.29 -34.84
CA LYS A 231 -31.02 12.65 -33.83
C LYS A 231 -30.36 12.54 -32.45
N LEU A 232 -29.03 12.36 -32.41
CA LEU A 232 -28.27 12.24 -31.16
C LEU A 232 -28.09 13.58 -30.45
N ILE A 233 -27.82 14.65 -31.18
CA ILE A 233 -27.70 16.03 -30.66
C ILE A 233 -29.02 16.50 -30.00
N GLY A 234 -30.18 15.96 -30.41
CA GLY A 234 -31.48 16.23 -29.80
C GLY A 234 -31.75 15.49 -28.50
N VAL A 235 -30.87 14.57 -28.06
CA VAL A 235 -31.08 13.79 -26.84
C VAL A 235 -30.55 14.58 -25.63
N ARG A 236 -31.39 14.75 -24.60
CA ARG A 236 -31.03 15.43 -23.34
C ARG A 236 -29.79 14.78 -22.69
N GLY A 237 -28.71 15.54 -22.55
CA GLY A 237 -27.49 15.11 -21.90
C GLY A 237 -26.36 14.72 -22.85
N VAL A 238 -26.55 14.88 -24.15
CA VAL A 238 -25.49 14.81 -25.17
C VAL A 238 -25.09 16.25 -25.48
N GLU A 239 -23.88 16.62 -25.12
CA GLU A 239 -23.23 17.91 -25.49
C GLU A 239 -22.21 17.63 -26.60
N ASP A 240 -22.01 18.58 -27.50
CA ASP A 240 -21.07 18.52 -28.65
C ASP A 240 -19.60 18.33 -28.21
#